data_895d6afd6e64b976d7d7b43ad1b2bf0d
#
_entry.id   895d6afd6e64b976d7d7b43ad1b2bf0d
#
_cell.length_a   1.000
_cell.length_b   1.000
_cell.length_c   1.000
_cell.angle_alpha   90.00
_cell.angle_beta   90.00
_cell.angle_gamma   90.00
#
_symmetry.space_group_name_H-M   'P 1'
#
loop_
_entity.id
_entity.type
_entity.pdbx_description
1 polymer ?
#
loop_
_entity_poly.entity_id
_entity_poly.type
_entity_poly.pdbx_seq_one_letter_code
_entity_poly.pdbx_strand_id
1 'polypeptide(L)'
;MIEVHGLTKRYRDNVAVENLTFSVERGEIVGFLGPNGAGKSTTMRIIAGYMPATAGTVKIGGIDVFEEPIAVKKKIGYLPEIPPVYLDMTVSGYLDFVARLKGVSTREIDREVERVAELAGVDHILGRLIRNVSKGYRQRVGLAQSLLRSPEVLILDEPTVGLDPIQIEQVRKLIKELGDSRQHTIILSTHILSEVTATCQRIIMIAGGRIVADAKLEDLEKEHQLPLDQIFAKLAVSA
;
A
#
# COMPACT_ATOMS: atom_id res chain seq x y z
N MET A 1 -6.74 -11.77 -6.82
CA MET A 1 -5.73 -10.90 -7.50
C MET A 1 -4.38 -10.95 -6.81
N ILE A 2 -4.35 -10.83 -5.50
CA ILE A 2 -3.17 -11.09 -4.65
C ILE A 2 -3.42 -12.41 -3.93
N GLU A 3 -2.45 -13.31 -3.95
CA GLU A 3 -2.51 -14.60 -3.26
C GLU A 3 -1.26 -14.78 -2.42
N VAL A 4 -1.42 -15.02 -1.13
CA VAL A 4 -0.35 -15.22 -0.16
C VAL A 4 -0.58 -16.56 0.53
N HIS A 5 0.39 -17.48 0.44
CA HIS A 5 0.29 -18.81 1.03
C HIS A 5 1.48 -19.14 1.91
N GLY A 6 1.24 -19.36 3.20
CA GLY A 6 2.23 -19.81 4.16
C GLY A 6 3.40 -18.85 4.35
N LEU A 7 3.18 -17.54 4.09
CA LEU A 7 4.23 -16.54 4.06
C LEU A 7 4.91 -16.42 5.43
N THR A 8 6.22 -16.66 5.45
CA THR A 8 7.05 -16.56 6.65
C THR A 8 8.30 -15.73 6.36
N LYS A 9 8.62 -14.81 7.27
CA LYS A 9 9.88 -14.04 7.24
C LYS A 9 10.60 -14.07 8.56
N ARG A 10 11.84 -14.53 8.51
CA ARG A 10 12.75 -14.54 9.66
C ARG A 10 13.95 -13.62 9.40
N TYR A 11 14.33 -12.87 10.41
CA TYR A 11 15.55 -12.07 10.44
C TYR A 11 16.42 -12.62 11.56
N ARG A 12 17.39 -13.45 11.22
CA ARG A 12 18.19 -14.23 12.20
C ARG A 12 17.25 -14.99 13.14
N ASP A 13 17.27 -14.66 14.44
CA ASP A 13 16.46 -15.31 15.48
C ASP A 13 15.04 -14.72 15.63
N ASN A 14 14.76 -13.57 14.97
CA ASN A 14 13.48 -12.92 15.07
C ASN A 14 12.55 -13.33 13.92
N VAL A 15 11.35 -13.81 14.26
CA VAL A 15 10.28 -14.10 13.31
C VAL A 15 9.39 -12.86 13.18
N ALA A 16 9.55 -12.15 12.07
CA ALA A 16 8.78 -10.94 11.80
C ALA A 16 7.37 -11.22 11.25
N VAL A 17 7.23 -12.34 10.53
CA VAL A 17 5.96 -12.80 9.93
C VAL A 17 5.97 -14.33 9.94
N GLU A 18 4.86 -14.95 10.35
CA GLU A 18 4.77 -16.40 10.50
C GLU A 18 3.47 -16.95 9.86
N ASN A 19 3.65 -17.76 8.82
CA ASN A 19 2.61 -18.56 8.17
C ASN A 19 1.35 -17.75 7.75
N LEU A 20 1.52 -16.55 7.17
CA LEU A 20 0.38 -15.77 6.71
C LEU A 20 -0.21 -16.41 5.44
N THR A 21 -1.52 -16.60 5.44
CA THR A 21 -2.27 -17.08 4.27
C THR A 21 -3.53 -16.23 4.12
N PHE A 22 -3.66 -15.54 2.99
CA PHE A 22 -4.81 -14.73 2.63
C PHE A 22 -4.83 -14.44 1.13
N SER A 23 -5.96 -13.98 0.63
CA SER A 23 -6.12 -13.51 -0.75
C SER A 23 -6.82 -12.15 -0.78
N VAL A 24 -6.59 -11.38 -1.85
CA VAL A 24 -7.31 -10.14 -2.16
C VAL A 24 -7.88 -10.27 -3.56
N GLU A 25 -9.18 -10.09 -3.68
CA GLU A 25 -9.88 -10.23 -4.96
C GLU A 25 -9.62 -9.03 -5.87
N ARG A 26 -9.88 -9.19 -7.17
CA ARG A 26 -9.74 -8.09 -8.13
C ARG A 26 -10.73 -6.96 -7.82
N GLY A 27 -10.23 -5.73 -7.74
CA GLY A 27 -11.03 -4.55 -7.45
C GLY A 27 -11.45 -4.39 -5.98
N GLU A 28 -10.88 -5.20 -5.08
CA GLU A 28 -11.12 -5.12 -3.64
C GLU A 28 -10.16 -4.11 -2.98
N ILE A 29 -10.65 -3.39 -1.96
CA ILE A 29 -9.82 -2.61 -1.04
C ILE A 29 -9.76 -3.33 0.29
N VAL A 30 -8.58 -3.82 0.67
CA VAL A 30 -8.35 -4.52 1.94
C VAL A 30 -7.46 -3.68 2.84
N GLY A 31 -7.93 -3.45 4.08
CA GLY A 31 -7.15 -2.87 5.15
C GLY A 31 -6.28 -3.93 5.83
N PHE A 32 -4.97 -3.71 5.89
CA PHE A 32 -4.02 -4.55 6.61
C PHE A 32 -3.62 -3.85 7.90
N LEU A 33 -4.35 -4.12 8.99
CA LEU A 33 -4.30 -3.39 10.25
C LEU A 33 -3.48 -4.15 11.30
N GLY A 34 -2.67 -3.43 12.08
CA GLY A 34 -1.95 -4.02 13.21
C GLY A 34 -1.07 -2.99 13.92
N PRO A 35 -0.64 -3.26 15.16
CA PRO A 35 0.25 -2.37 15.89
C PRO A 35 1.62 -2.26 15.21
N ASN A 36 2.43 -1.29 15.67
CA ASN A 36 3.80 -1.17 15.20
C ASN A 36 4.61 -2.42 15.56
N GLY A 37 5.43 -2.90 14.62
CA GLY A 37 6.19 -4.15 14.80
C GLY A 37 5.41 -5.44 14.51
N ALA A 38 4.11 -5.39 14.20
CA ALA A 38 3.30 -6.59 13.91
C ALA A 38 3.66 -7.33 12.61
N GLY A 39 4.54 -6.79 11.76
CA GLY A 39 4.94 -7.41 10.50
C GLY A 39 4.32 -6.79 9.24
N LYS A 40 3.51 -5.72 9.36
CA LYS A 40 2.82 -5.06 8.23
C LYS A 40 3.77 -4.69 7.08
N SER A 41 4.73 -3.79 7.32
CA SER A 41 5.65 -3.32 6.28
C SER A 41 6.55 -4.43 5.73
N THR A 42 6.88 -5.45 6.56
CA THR A 42 7.58 -6.65 6.09
C THR A 42 6.73 -7.39 5.07
N THR A 43 5.45 -7.61 5.37
CA THR A 43 4.49 -8.27 4.46
C THR A 43 4.34 -7.46 3.17
N MET A 44 4.13 -6.13 3.26
CA MET A 44 4.00 -5.26 2.08
C MET A 44 5.23 -5.31 1.19
N ARG A 45 6.44 -5.26 1.77
CA ARG A 45 7.71 -5.36 1.02
C ARG A 45 7.88 -6.69 0.30
N ILE A 46 7.41 -7.80 0.89
CA ILE A 46 7.47 -9.12 0.25
C ILE A 46 6.46 -9.19 -0.91
N ILE A 47 5.22 -8.74 -0.70
CA ILE A 47 4.19 -8.71 -1.75
C ILE A 47 4.63 -7.83 -2.93
N ALA A 48 5.28 -6.69 -2.63
CA ALA A 48 5.83 -5.79 -3.65
C ALA A 48 7.10 -6.32 -4.35
N GLY A 49 7.62 -7.48 -3.96
CA GLY A 49 8.84 -8.07 -4.52
C GLY A 49 10.13 -7.31 -4.17
N TYR A 50 10.13 -6.58 -3.04
CA TYR A 50 11.31 -5.85 -2.54
C TYR A 50 12.25 -6.70 -1.71
N MET A 51 11.71 -7.73 -1.06
CA MET A 51 12.52 -8.68 -0.30
C MET A 51 11.95 -10.10 -0.42
N PRO A 52 12.82 -11.12 -0.41
CA PRO A 52 12.37 -12.50 -0.45
C PRO A 52 11.73 -12.93 0.88
N ALA A 53 10.73 -13.81 0.79
CA ALA A 53 10.25 -14.59 1.92
C ALA A 53 11.30 -15.59 2.39
N THR A 54 11.19 -16.05 3.65
CA THR A 54 11.95 -17.21 4.15
C THR A 54 11.26 -18.52 3.76
N ALA A 55 9.92 -18.51 3.74
CA ALA A 55 9.09 -19.62 3.27
C ALA A 55 7.73 -19.08 2.77
N GLY A 56 7.00 -19.90 2.04
CA GLY A 56 5.72 -19.53 1.44
C GLY A 56 5.86 -18.89 0.06
N THR A 57 4.73 -18.56 -0.55
CA THR A 57 4.65 -18.00 -1.91
C THR A 57 3.73 -16.80 -1.96
N VAL A 58 4.01 -15.88 -2.88
CA VAL A 58 3.16 -14.72 -3.19
C VAL A 58 2.95 -14.67 -4.69
N LYS A 59 1.68 -14.55 -5.11
CA LYS A 59 1.31 -14.40 -6.52
C LYS A 59 0.50 -13.13 -6.73
N ILE A 60 0.76 -12.45 -7.84
CA ILE A 60 0.01 -11.28 -8.32
C ILE A 60 -0.55 -11.59 -9.71
N GLY A 61 -1.89 -11.69 -9.80
CA GLY A 61 -2.54 -12.07 -11.04
C GLY A 61 -2.09 -13.43 -11.55
N GLY A 62 -1.87 -14.39 -10.63
CA GLY A 62 -1.41 -15.75 -10.93
C GLY A 62 0.10 -15.89 -11.17
N ILE A 63 0.86 -14.77 -11.20
CA ILE A 63 2.31 -14.76 -11.46
C ILE A 63 3.05 -14.73 -10.14
N ASP A 64 4.02 -15.64 -9.93
CA ASP A 64 4.84 -15.64 -8.73
C ASP A 64 5.78 -14.43 -8.69
N VAL A 65 5.82 -13.75 -7.53
CA VAL A 65 6.54 -12.49 -7.34
C VAL A 65 8.06 -12.66 -7.48
N PHE A 66 8.59 -13.84 -7.17
CA PHE A 66 10.02 -14.10 -7.16
C PHE A 66 10.51 -14.85 -8.40
N GLU A 67 9.63 -15.61 -9.06
CA GLU A 67 9.97 -16.28 -10.32
C GLU A 67 9.95 -15.31 -11.49
N GLU A 68 8.94 -14.40 -11.55
CA GLU A 68 8.80 -13.42 -12.63
C GLU A 68 8.73 -11.97 -12.10
N PRO A 69 9.75 -11.46 -11.40
CA PRO A 69 9.68 -10.18 -10.69
C PRO A 69 9.44 -8.98 -11.61
N ILE A 70 9.93 -8.99 -12.85
CA ILE A 70 9.74 -7.90 -13.80
C ILE A 70 8.28 -7.85 -14.29
N ALA A 71 7.68 -9.00 -14.58
CA ALA A 71 6.29 -9.10 -15.01
C ALA A 71 5.36 -8.58 -13.90
N VAL A 72 5.62 -8.99 -12.66
CA VAL A 72 4.85 -8.57 -11.48
C VAL A 72 5.02 -7.08 -11.20
N LYS A 73 6.25 -6.53 -11.22
CA LYS A 73 6.50 -5.10 -10.97
C LYS A 73 5.82 -4.17 -11.98
N LYS A 74 5.53 -4.64 -13.19
CA LYS A 74 4.74 -3.88 -14.17
C LYS A 74 3.27 -3.74 -13.77
N LYS A 75 2.75 -4.66 -12.95
CA LYS A 75 1.36 -4.68 -12.47
C LYS A 75 1.17 -3.96 -11.15
N ILE A 76 2.26 -3.65 -10.43
CA ILE A 76 2.22 -3.10 -9.07
C ILE A 76 2.57 -1.61 -9.05
N GLY A 77 1.79 -0.84 -8.30
CA GLY A 77 2.17 0.43 -7.73
C GLY A 77 2.47 0.24 -6.24
N TYR A 78 3.64 0.64 -5.78
CA TYR A 78 4.02 0.52 -4.38
C TYR A 78 4.42 1.87 -3.79
N LEU A 79 3.75 2.22 -2.70
CA LEU A 79 4.11 3.34 -1.83
C LEU A 79 4.61 2.77 -0.50
N PRO A 80 5.92 2.77 -0.23
CA PRO A 80 6.43 2.44 1.10
C PRO A 80 6.17 3.58 2.09
N GLU A 81 6.21 3.28 3.39
CA GLU A 81 6.06 4.26 4.49
C GLU A 81 6.96 5.49 4.31
N ILE A 82 8.19 5.30 3.85
CA ILE A 82 9.11 6.38 3.46
C ILE A 82 9.31 6.31 1.95
N PRO A 83 8.74 7.24 1.17
CA PRO A 83 8.90 7.25 -0.27
C PRO A 83 10.36 7.42 -0.70
N PRO A 84 10.86 6.60 -1.63
CA PRO A 84 12.26 6.64 -2.09
C PRO A 84 12.46 7.75 -3.14
N VAL A 85 12.20 9.00 -2.75
CA VAL A 85 12.31 10.15 -3.64
C VAL A 85 13.74 10.69 -3.71
N TYR A 86 14.14 11.21 -4.88
CA TYR A 86 15.44 11.85 -5.08
C TYR A 86 15.35 13.35 -4.74
N LEU A 87 15.97 13.74 -3.63
CA LEU A 87 15.83 15.09 -3.06
C LEU A 87 16.35 16.21 -4.00
N ASP A 88 17.31 15.92 -4.87
CA ASP A 88 17.92 16.86 -5.80
C ASP A 88 17.20 16.94 -7.16
N MET A 89 16.13 16.18 -7.35
CA MET A 89 15.26 16.27 -8.52
C MET A 89 14.08 17.20 -8.25
N THR A 90 13.53 17.80 -9.31
CA THR A 90 12.19 18.41 -9.24
C THR A 90 11.13 17.33 -9.16
N VAL A 91 9.93 17.68 -8.69
CA VAL A 91 8.81 16.73 -8.64
C VAL A 91 8.51 16.18 -10.03
N SER A 92 8.43 17.05 -11.06
CA SER A 92 8.22 16.60 -12.45
C SER A 92 9.36 15.73 -12.96
N GLY A 93 10.61 16.12 -12.71
CA GLY A 93 11.78 15.33 -13.14
C GLY A 93 11.82 13.94 -12.52
N TYR A 94 11.44 13.83 -11.23
CA TYR A 94 11.33 12.53 -10.56
C TYR A 94 10.21 11.66 -11.14
N LEU A 95 9.02 12.23 -11.35
CA LEU A 95 7.89 11.49 -11.93
C LEU A 95 8.17 11.07 -13.38
N ASP A 96 8.79 11.93 -14.20
CA ASP A 96 9.26 11.59 -15.56
C ASP A 96 10.25 10.42 -15.52
N PHE A 97 11.25 10.50 -14.65
CA PHE A 97 12.24 9.43 -14.47
C PHE A 97 11.58 8.08 -14.13
N VAL A 98 10.65 8.08 -13.16
CA VAL A 98 9.96 6.84 -12.78
C VAL A 98 9.03 6.35 -13.89
N ALA A 99 8.34 7.26 -14.61
CA ALA A 99 7.50 6.91 -15.75
C ALA A 99 8.29 6.17 -16.83
N ARG A 100 9.50 6.66 -17.17
CA ARG A 100 10.42 5.97 -18.09
C ARG A 100 10.85 4.60 -17.60
N LEU A 101 11.21 4.48 -16.34
CA LEU A 101 11.55 3.18 -15.72
C LEU A 101 10.39 2.18 -15.79
N LYS A 102 9.16 2.67 -15.62
CA LYS A 102 7.95 1.85 -15.77
C LYS A 102 7.57 1.56 -17.23
N GLY A 103 8.30 2.10 -18.19
CA GLY A 103 8.10 1.88 -19.63
C GLY A 103 6.90 2.64 -20.21
N VAL A 104 6.59 3.84 -19.68
CA VAL A 104 5.69 4.79 -20.33
C VAL A 104 6.37 5.31 -21.60
N SER A 105 5.63 5.37 -22.71
CA SER A 105 6.20 5.87 -23.97
C SER A 105 6.57 7.34 -23.85
N THR A 106 7.67 7.76 -24.49
CA THR A 106 8.15 9.14 -24.40
C THR A 106 7.10 10.18 -24.82
N ARG A 107 6.19 9.80 -25.71
CA ARG A 107 5.10 10.68 -26.18
C ARG A 107 3.98 10.87 -25.14
N GLU A 108 3.87 9.98 -24.17
CA GLU A 108 2.80 9.95 -23.18
C GLU A 108 3.27 10.41 -21.78
N ILE A 109 4.59 10.58 -21.59
CA ILE A 109 5.17 10.88 -20.28
C ILE A 109 4.57 12.15 -19.68
N ASP A 110 4.55 13.26 -20.42
CA ASP A 110 4.07 14.54 -19.92
C ASP A 110 2.62 14.44 -19.44
N ARG A 111 1.76 13.84 -20.28
CA ARG A 111 0.35 13.61 -19.94
C ARG A 111 0.19 12.69 -18.72
N GLU A 112 1.01 11.65 -18.62
CA GLU A 112 0.94 10.70 -17.50
C GLU A 112 1.44 11.35 -16.20
N VAL A 113 2.49 12.17 -16.26
CA VAL A 113 2.99 12.94 -15.11
C VAL A 113 1.94 13.94 -14.62
N GLU A 114 1.32 14.70 -15.54
CA GLU A 114 0.22 15.61 -15.21
C GLU A 114 -0.93 14.85 -14.52
N ARG A 115 -1.40 13.75 -15.12
CA ARG A 115 -2.48 12.93 -14.58
C ARG A 115 -2.22 12.47 -13.14
N VAL A 116 -1.05 11.90 -12.87
CA VAL A 116 -0.76 11.40 -11.50
C VAL A 116 -0.48 12.53 -10.52
N ALA A 117 0.03 13.66 -11.00
CA ALA A 117 0.26 14.84 -10.16
C ALA A 117 -1.08 15.46 -9.72
N GLU A 118 -2.05 15.58 -10.62
CA GLU A 118 -3.41 16.03 -10.31
C GLU A 118 -4.08 15.09 -9.30
N LEU A 119 -4.06 13.75 -9.56
CA LEU A 119 -4.63 12.76 -8.66
C LEU A 119 -4.06 12.84 -7.24
N ALA A 120 -2.74 13.03 -7.13
CA ALA A 120 -2.08 13.13 -5.83
C ALA A 120 -2.08 14.55 -5.25
N GLY A 121 -2.60 15.57 -5.98
CA GLY A 121 -2.64 16.97 -5.57
C GLY A 121 -1.25 17.59 -5.41
N VAL A 122 -0.34 17.30 -6.35
CA VAL A 122 1.05 17.85 -6.39
C VAL A 122 1.35 18.59 -7.69
N ASP A 123 0.37 18.80 -8.54
CA ASP A 123 0.44 19.51 -9.81
C ASP A 123 1.02 20.92 -9.67
N HIS A 124 0.60 21.66 -8.64
CA HIS A 124 1.03 23.04 -8.35
C HIS A 124 2.48 23.15 -7.85
N ILE A 125 3.17 22.02 -7.58
CA ILE A 125 4.56 21.99 -7.12
C ILE A 125 5.51 21.24 -8.07
N LEU A 126 5.09 20.87 -9.28
CA LEU A 126 5.85 20.08 -10.23
C LEU A 126 7.27 20.65 -10.51
N GLY A 127 7.42 21.97 -10.54
CA GLY A 127 8.71 22.64 -10.75
C GLY A 127 9.60 22.75 -9.51
N ARG A 128 9.13 22.37 -8.30
CA ARG A 128 9.90 22.48 -7.06
C ARG A 128 10.86 21.32 -6.87
N LEU A 129 12.04 21.59 -6.30
CA LEU A 129 12.94 20.53 -5.83
C LEU A 129 12.29 19.78 -4.67
N ILE A 130 12.41 18.45 -4.68
CA ILE A 130 11.80 17.58 -3.66
C ILE A 130 12.36 17.87 -2.25
N ARG A 131 13.64 18.28 -2.13
CA ARG A 131 14.19 18.72 -0.83
C ARG A 131 13.47 19.93 -0.24
N ASN A 132 12.88 20.79 -1.07
CA ASN A 132 12.23 22.04 -0.70
C ASN A 132 10.72 21.89 -0.42
N VAL A 133 10.17 20.66 -0.47
CA VAL A 133 8.77 20.40 -0.13
C VAL A 133 8.65 19.73 1.22
N SER A 134 7.49 19.91 1.90
CA SER A 134 7.22 19.31 3.20
C SER A 134 7.21 17.77 3.16
N LYS A 135 7.27 17.12 4.33
CA LYS A 135 7.16 15.67 4.45
C LYS A 135 5.86 15.16 3.83
N GLY A 136 4.73 15.86 4.07
CA GLY A 136 3.44 15.50 3.50
C GLY A 136 3.43 15.56 1.97
N TYR A 137 4.03 16.60 1.38
CA TYR A 137 4.15 16.64 -0.08
C TYR A 137 5.07 15.54 -0.64
N ARG A 138 6.15 15.16 0.06
CA ARG A 138 6.98 14.01 -0.35
C ARG A 138 6.19 12.71 -0.35
N GLN A 139 5.31 12.53 0.64
CA GLN A 139 4.40 11.38 0.71
C GLN A 139 3.45 11.35 -0.50
N ARG A 140 2.88 12.50 -0.86
CA ARG A 140 2.01 12.63 -2.03
C ARG A 140 2.74 12.44 -3.37
N VAL A 141 4.00 12.89 -3.48
CA VAL A 141 4.86 12.58 -4.63
C VAL A 141 5.10 11.07 -4.73
N GLY A 142 5.33 10.40 -3.58
CA GLY A 142 5.40 8.94 -3.51
C GLY A 142 4.10 8.25 -3.92
N LEU A 143 2.95 8.81 -3.57
CA LEU A 143 1.64 8.32 -4.01
C LEU A 143 1.49 8.51 -5.53
N ALA A 144 1.83 9.69 -6.08
CA ALA A 144 1.79 9.94 -7.52
C ALA A 144 2.63 8.91 -8.29
N GLN A 145 3.87 8.63 -7.84
CA GLN A 145 4.74 7.63 -8.49
C GLN A 145 4.15 6.21 -8.43
N SER A 146 3.40 5.86 -7.38
CA SER A 146 2.76 4.54 -7.30
C SER A 146 1.64 4.37 -8.33
N LEU A 147 0.97 5.48 -8.71
CA LEU A 147 -0.14 5.51 -9.67
C LEU A 147 0.29 5.53 -11.14
N LEU A 148 1.58 5.73 -11.44
CA LEU A 148 2.08 5.72 -12.82
C LEU A 148 1.76 4.40 -13.53
N ARG A 149 1.26 4.51 -14.78
CA ARG A 149 0.77 3.40 -15.63
C ARG A 149 -0.50 2.71 -15.13
N SER A 150 -1.27 3.34 -14.25
CA SER A 150 -2.52 2.78 -13.73
C SER A 150 -2.39 1.29 -13.34
N PRO A 151 -1.59 0.95 -12.32
CA PRO A 151 -1.26 -0.43 -11.97
C PRO A 151 -2.50 -1.23 -11.58
N GLU A 152 -2.53 -2.53 -11.86
CA GLU A 152 -3.63 -3.42 -11.47
C GLU A 152 -3.70 -3.60 -9.94
N VAL A 153 -2.56 -3.51 -9.25
CA VAL A 153 -2.44 -3.65 -7.79
C VAL A 153 -1.73 -2.44 -7.19
N LEU A 154 -2.34 -1.83 -6.17
CA LEU A 154 -1.74 -0.78 -5.36
C LEU A 154 -1.44 -1.32 -3.96
N ILE A 155 -0.19 -1.22 -3.56
CA ILE A 155 0.28 -1.57 -2.22
C ILE A 155 0.66 -0.26 -1.55
N LEU A 156 -0.09 0.14 -0.52
CA LEU A 156 0.08 1.41 0.18
C LEU A 156 0.46 1.14 1.63
N ASP A 157 1.71 1.41 1.99
CA ASP A 157 2.22 1.19 3.36
C ASP A 157 2.22 2.53 4.11
N GLU A 158 1.30 2.68 5.07
CA GLU A 158 1.10 3.88 5.89
C GLU A 158 0.96 5.17 5.03
N PRO A 159 0.03 5.25 4.06
CA PRO A 159 0.01 6.33 3.05
C PRO A 159 -0.27 7.72 3.60
N THR A 160 -0.81 7.83 4.81
CA THR A 160 -1.21 9.10 5.45
C THR A 160 -0.22 9.60 6.49
N VAL A 161 0.86 8.85 6.75
CA VAL A 161 1.88 9.24 7.74
C VAL A 161 2.51 10.59 7.39
N GLY A 162 2.43 11.53 8.35
CA GLY A 162 3.01 12.86 8.21
C GLY A 162 2.21 13.86 7.38
N LEU A 163 0.97 13.52 7.06
CA LEU A 163 -0.01 14.40 6.45
C LEU A 163 -0.80 15.19 7.54
N ASP A 164 -1.24 16.39 7.20
CA ASP A 164 -2.23 17.12 8.00
C ASP A 164 -3.65 16.57 7.80
N PRO A 165 -4.64 16.92 8.65
CA PRO A 165 -6.00 16.38 8.56
C PRO A 165 -6.68 16.58 7.21
N ILE A 166 -6.44 17.71 6.52
CA ILE A 166 -7.03 18.02 5.21
C ILE A 166 -6.42 17.08 4.15
N GLN A 167 -5.10 16.89 4.21
CA GLN A 167 -4.39 16.01 3.31
C GLN A 167 -4.77 14.54 3.51
N ILE A 168 -4.98 14.10 4.76
CA ILE A 168 -5.46 12.74 5.10
C ILE A 168 -6.80 12.49 4.40
N GLU A 169 -7.74 13.43 4.52
CA GLU A 169 -9.05 13.29 3.91
C GLU A 169 -8.99 13.22 2.38
N GLN A 170 -8.11 14.02 1.75
CA GLN A 170 -7.89 13.97 0.31
C GLN A 170 -7.31 12.62 -0.15
N VAL A 171 -6.35 12.05 0.60
CA VAL A 171 -5.79 10.73 0.28
C VAL A 171 -6.82 9.62 0.48
N ARG A 172 -7.63 9.67 1.54
CA ARG A 172 -8.75 8.72 1.76
C ARG A 172 -9.76 8.75 0.61
N LYS A 173 -10.16 9.96 0.20
CA LYS A 173 -11.07 10.15 -0.93
C LYS A 173 -10.49 9.54 -2.21
N LEU A 174 -9.22 9.83 -2.52
CA LEU A 174 -8.54 9.25 -3.68
C LEU A 174 -8.50 7.71 -3.62
N ILE A 175 -8.11 7.11 -2.49
CA ILE A 175 -8.08 5.65 -2.33
C ILE A 175 -9.47 5.05 -2.58
N LYS A 176 -10.52 5.69 -2.05
CA LYS A 176 -11.91 5.26 -2.25
C LYS A 176 -12.32 5.35 -3.72
N GLU A 177 -12.05 6.47 -4.39
CA GLU A 177 -12.37 6.66 -5.82
C GLU A 177 -11.64 5.63 -6.70
N LEU A 178 -10.37 5.35 -6.42
CA LEU A 178 -9.60 4.32 -7.11
C LEU A 178 -10.22 2.92 -6.93
N GLY A 179 -10.68 2.59 -5.73
CA GLY A 179 -11.34 1.32 -5.44
C GLY A 179 -12.73 1.21 -6.07
N ASP A 180 -13.54 2.27 -5.99
CA ASP A 180 -14.89 2.31 -6.58
C ASP A 180 -14.86 2.12 -8.11
N SER A 181 -13.77 2.54 -8.76
CA SER A 181 -13.55 2.29 -10.18
C SER A 181 -13.38 0.81 -10.53
N ARG A 182 -13.06 -0.05 -9.54
CA ARG A 182 -12.70 -1.47 -9.68
C ARG A 182 -11.55 -1.77 -10.64
N GLN A 183 -10.84 -0.74 -11.07
CA GLN A 183 -9.66 -0.89 -11.94
C GLN A 183 -8.42 -1.30 -11.15
N HIS A 184 -8.39 -0.95 -9.86
CA HIS A 184 -7.28 -1.21 -8.95
C HIS A 184 -7.70 -2.17 -7.84
N THR A 185 -6.84 -3.12 -7.52
CA THR A 185 -6.89 -3.91 -6.29
C THR A 185 -5.98 -3.26 -5.27
N ILE A 186 -6.48 -2.91 -4.09
CA ILE A 186 -5.73 -2.08 -3.14
C ILE A 186 -5.53 -2.84 -1.84
N ILE A 187 -4.29 -2.92 -1.37
CA ILE A 187 -3.97 -3.31 0.00
C ILE A 187 -3.37 -2.10 0.71
N LEU A 188 -4.04 -1.68 1.78
CA LEU A 188 -3.70 -0.51 2.58
C LEU A 188 -3.18 -0.97 3.95
N SER A 189 -1.89 -0.81 4.22
CA SER A 189 -1.30 -1.09 5.53
C SER A 189 -1.39 0.15 6.41
N THR A 190 -1.92 0.01 7.61
CA THR A 190 -2.00 1.09 8.61
C THR A 190 -2.11 0.54 10.04
N HIS A 191 -1.81 1.37 11.02
CA HIS A 191 -2.09 1.14 12.43
C HIS A 191 -3.29 1.98 12.93
N ILE A 192 -3.91 2.77 12.04
CA ILE A 192 -4.99 3.71 12.36
C ILE A 192 -6.32 3.13 11.90
N LEU A 193 -7.15 2.73 12.85
CA LEU A 193 -8.44 2.09 12.57
C LEU A 193 -9.38 2.98 11.73
N SER A 194 -9.41 4.30 12.00
CA SER A 194 -10.26 5.23 11.25
C SER A 194 -9.92 5.35 9.77
N GLU A 195 -8.72 4.97 9.34
CA GLU A 195 -8.36 4.91 7.93
C GLU A 195 -9.01 3.72 7.25
N VAL A 196 -8.95 2.58 7.91
CA VAL A 196 -9.55 1.34 7.39
C VAL A 196 -11.07 1.46 7.30
N THR A 197 -11.71 1.96 8.34
CA THR A 197 -13.18 2.14 8.36
C THR A 197 -13.69 3.14 7.32
N ALA A 198 -12.87 4.13 6.96
CA ALA A 198 -13.22 5.13 5.96
C ALA A 198 -13.06 4.64 4.50
N THR A 199 -12.17 3.67 4.25
CA THR A 199 -11.76 3.30 2.89
C THR A 199 -11.97 1.85 2.52
N CYS A 200 -11.98 0.93 3.50
CA CYS A 200 -11.98 -0.51 3.26
C CYS A 200 -13.32 -1.15 3.63
N GLN A 201 -13.67 -2.23 2.97
CA GLN A 201 -14.83 -3.07 3.32
C GLN A 201 -14.42 -4.33 4.07
N ARG A 202 -13.18 -4.78 3.90
CA ARG A 202 -12.59 -5.95 4.55
C ARG A 202 -11.28 -5.58 5.21
N ILE A 203 -11.00 -6.24 6.32
CA ILE A 203 -9.81 -6.02 7.12
C ILE A 203 -9.10 -7.36 7.37
N ILE A 204 -7.79 -7.33 7.28
CA ILE A 204 -6.90 -8.38 7.78
C ILE A 204 -6.15 -7.78 8.95
N MET A 205 -6.37 -8.32 10.15
CA MET A 205 -5.67 -7.89 11.36
C MET A 205 -4.44 -8.76 11.59
N ILE A 206 -3.30 -8.12 11.82
CA ILE A 206 -2.04 -8.81 12.14
C ILE A 206 -1.52 -8.38 13.50
N ALA A 207 -1.14 -9.34 14.31
CA ALA A 207 -0.46 -9.13 15.60
C ALA A 207 0.58 -10.23 15.82
N GLY A 208 1.74 -9.90 16.43
CA GLY A 208 2.83 -10.86 16.66
C GLY A 208 3.30 -11.61 15.41
N GLY A 209 3.19 -11.00 14.22
CA GLY A 209 3.56 -11.65 12.96
C GLY A 209 2.54 -12.64 12.40
N ARG A 210 1.34 -12.75 12.98
CA ARG A 210 0.29 -13.69 12.58
C ARG A 210 -1.01 -12.97 12.26
N ILE A 211 -1.83 -13.53 11.37
CA ILE A 211 -3.19 -13.04 11.13
C ILE A 211 -4.05 -13.46 12.34
N VAL A 212 -4.69 -12.48 12.96
CA VAL A 212 -5.61 -12.69 14.10
C VAL A 212 -7.08 -12.52 13.72
N ALA A 213 -7.37 -11.84 12.61
CA ALA A 213 -8.70 -11.76 12.01
C ALA A 213 -8.58 -11.48 10.50
N ASP A 214 -9.52 -12.01 9.72
CA ASP A 214 -9.70 -11.73 8.30
C ASP A 214 -11.19 -11.78 7.99
N ALA A 215 -11.85 -10.63 7.94
CA ALA A 215 -13.29 -10.53 7.76
C ALA A 215 -13.73 -9.17 7.21
N LYS A 216 -14.99 -9.09 6.75
CA LYS A 216 -15.62 -7.80 6.48
C LYS A 216 -15.85 -7.03 7.77
N LEU A 217 -15.75 -5.71 7.71
CA LEU A 217 -15.92 -4.84 8.88
C LEU A 217 -17.26 -5.07 9.59
N GLU A 218 -18.35 -5.17 8.79
CA GLU A 218 -19.70 -5.41 9.32
C GLU A 218 -19.86 -6.77 10.05
N ASP A 219 -19.13 -7.78 9.58
CA ASP A 219 -19.23 -9.13 10.16
C ASP A 219 -18.46 -9.20 11.49
N LEU A 220 -17.31 -8.53 11.60
CA LEU A 220 -16.53 -8.44 12.84
C LEU A 220 -17.33 -7.78 13.98
N GLU A 221 -18.02 -6.67 13.70
CA GLU A 221 -18.83 -5.99 14.72
C GLU A 221 -20.01 -6.85 15.20
N LYS A 222 -20.66 -7.58 14.26
CA LYS A 222 -21.77 -8.50 14.59
C LYS A 222 -21.31 -9.71 15.40
N GLU A 223 -20.17 -10.31 15.01
CA GLU A 223 -19.64 -11.51 15.68
C GLU A 223 -19.19 -11.22 17.11
N HIS A 224 -18.46 -10.12 17.29
CA HIS A 224 -17.92 -9.76 18.59
C HIS A 224 -18.87 -8.94 19.47
N GLN A 225 -19.95 -8.38 18.92
CA GLN A 225 -20.89 -7.46 19.60
C GLN A 225 -20.18 -6.29 20.30
N LEU A 226 -19.07 -5.84 19.74
CA LEU A 226 -18.19 -4.78 20.25
C LEU A 226 -17.85 -3.81 19.12
N PRO A 227 -17.58 -2.54 19.44
CA PRO A 227 -16.99 -1.59 18.48
C PRO A 227 -15.62 -2.06 18.00
N LEU A 228 -15.26 -1.73 16.75
CA LEU A 228 -14.02 -2.18 16.11
C LEU A 228 -12.74 -1.81 16.87
N ASP A 229 -12.72 -0.68 17.58
CA ASP A 229 -11.59 -0.25 18.41
C ASP A 229 -11.35 -1.20 19.58
N GLN A 230 -12.42 -1.69 20.21
CA GLN A 230 -12.34 -2.67 21.29
C GLN A 230 -11.95 -4.06 20.77
N ILE A 231 -12.48 -4.47 19.61
CA ILE A 231 -12.09 -5.71 18.94
C ILE A 231 -10.60 -5.68 18.62
N PHE A 232 -10.13 -4.57 18.02
CA PHE A 232 -8.72 -4.39 17.69
C PHE A 232 -7.83 -4.45 18.94
N ALA A 233 -8.18 -3.72 19.99
CA ALA A 233 -7.43 -3.76 21.25
C ALA A 233 -7.36 -5.17 21.85
N LYS A 234 -8.47 -5.91 21.86
CA LYS A 234 -8.54 -7.28 22.38
C LYS A 234 -7.66 -8.25 21.57
N LEU A 235 -7.78 -8.23 20.24
CA LEU A 235 -7.03 -9.14 19.36
C LEU A 235 -5.53 -8.80 19.31
N ALA A 236 -5.17 -7.50 19.39
CA ALA A 236 -3.76 -7.08 19.39
C ALA A 236 -3.00 -7.46 20.68
N VAL A 237 -3.70 -7.60 21.82
CA VAL A 237 -3.09 -7.97 23.12
C VAL A 237 -3.02 -9.49 23.29
N SER A 238 -3.91 -10.25 22.63
CA SER A 238 -4.00 -11.71 22.76
C SER A 238 -2.98 -12.48 21.91
N ALA A 239 -2.16 -11.79 21.11
CA ALA A 239 -1.15 -12.35 20.23
C ALA A 239 0.27 -11.96 20.67
#